data_f384fd0f987db065f86d144b67ba7b29
#
_entry.id   f384fd0f987db065f86d144b67ba7b29
#
_cell.length_a   1.000
_cell.length_b   1.000
_cell.length_c   1.000
_cell.angle_alpha   90.00
_cell.angle_beta   90.00
_cell.angle_gamma   90.00
#
_symmetry.space_group_name_H-M   'P 1'
#
loop_
_entity.id
_entity.type
_entity.pdbx_description
1 polymer ?
#
loop_
_entity_poly.entity_id
_entity_poly.type
_entity_poly.pdbx_seq_one_letter_code
_entity_poly.pdbx_strand_id
1 'polypeptide(L)'
;MANGFIDKARITVRAGNGGNGAVAFHREKYIAAGGPDGGDGGNGGSIILRVDDNMSTLMDFRYKRKYVAGNGVDGQGGRKTGKDGESLTIKVPRGTLVRDAESGEIIKDMSDDAPFVLCKGGRGGWGNQHFATPTRQVPRFAKAGLPGESHDVILELKLLADVGLVGFPNVGKSTLLSVVSKAHPKIANYHFTTLYPNLGVVYVDEGVSFVMADIPGIIEGASEGAGLGHDFLRHIDRCRLLGHLVDVSGSEGRDPVADFDAINGELKEYSPELATRPQIVVGNKTDLVTDPEQIDALRQHVEALGYEFFAMSAATHQGTRELVQHIAQRLSELPPVTVYEPEYVPKPPVIDTSEPLHIEREDNTWLVEGPWLQRLMGNINFSDYESRMYFDKMLRQSGLFDTLEQMGIQDGDIVSMYDLEFEYQR
;
A
#
# COMPACT_ATOMS: atom_id res chain seq x y z
N MET A 1 -21.68 -19.01 -4.44
CA MET A 1 -20.50 -18.37 -5.05
C MET A 1 -19.43 -18.31 -3.99
N ALA A 2 -18.29 -18.96 -4.21
CA ALA A 2 -17.22 -19.05 -3.22
C ALA A 2 -16.62 -17.65 -2.98
N ASN A 3 -16.85 -17.08 -1.79
CA ASN A 3 -16.18 -15.88 -1.32
C ASN A 3 -14.73 -16.25 -0.98
N GLY A 4 -13.83 -16.23 -1.98
CA GLY A 4 -12.42 -16.54 -1.79
C GLY A 4 -11.70 -15.40 -1.09
N PHE A 5 -10.81 -15.71 -0.18
CA PHE A 5 -9.84 -14.77 0.38
C PHE A 5 -8.81 -14.38 -0.70
N ILE A 6 -8.44 -13.10 -0.77
CA ILE A 6 -7.44 -12.60 -1.72
C ILE A 6 -6.36 -11.87 -0.93
N ASP A 7 -5.14 -12.34 -1.07
CA ASP A 7 -3.93 -11.81 -0.44
C ASP A 7 -3.11 -10.90 -1.38
N LYS A 8 -3.37 -10.98 -2.69
CA LYS A 8 -2.66 -10.20 -3.70
C LYS A 8 -3.61 -9.67 -4.76
N ALA A 9 -3.58 -8.36 -4.99
CA ALA A 9 -4.42 -7.71 -5.98
C ALA A 9 -3.61 -6.64 -6.74
N ARG A 10 -3.74 -6.62 -8.06
CA ARG A 10 -3.20 -5.55 -8.91
C ARG A 10 -4.28 -4.51 -9.16
N ILE A 11 -3.94 -3.24 -8.90
CA ILE A 11 -4.82 -2.10 -9.14
C ILE A 11 -4.08 -1.00 -9.89
N THR A 12 -4.83 -0.25 -10.69
CA THR A 12 -4.38 0.98 -11.34
C THR A 12 -4.97 2.17 -10.59
N VAL A 13 -4.13 3.08 -10.16
CA VAL A 13 -4.53 4.29 -9.44
C VAL A 13 -4.12 5.52 -10.25
N ARG A 14 -5.02 6.50 -10.32
CA ARG A 14 -4.77 7.76 -11.01
C ARG A 14 -5.28 8.92 -10.19
N ALA A 15 -4.41 9.84 -9.87
CA ALA A 15 -4.79 11.11 -9.25
C ALA A 15 -5.47 12.04 -10.28
N GLY A 16 -6.21 13.01 -9.80
CA GLY A 16 -6.87 14.00 -10.65
C GLY A 16 -5.88 14.97 -11.29
N ASN A 17 -6.17 15.43 -12.47
CA ASN A 17 -5.40 16.48 -13.13
C ASN A 17 -5.77 17.84 -12.50
N GLY A 18 -4.83 18.78 -12.49
CA GLY A 18 -5.11 20.17 -12.17
C GLY A 18 -5.97 20.83 -13.25
N GLY A 19 -6.83 21.76 -12.85
CA GLY A 19 -7.58 22.61 -13.77
C GLY A 19 -6.69 23.66 -14.41
N ASN A 20 -7.07 24.15 -15.58
CA ASN A 20 -6.30 25.19 -16.29
C ASN A 20 -6.55 26.58 -15.67
N GLY A 21 -5.55 27.44 -15.70
CA GLY A 21 -5.72 28.84 -15.44
C GLY A 21 -6.52 29.53 -16.55
N ALA A 22 -7.27 30.55 -16.20
CA ALA A 22 -8.08 31.30 -17.15
C ALA A 22 -7.35 32.49 -17.73
N VAL A 23 -7.63 32.80 -18.99
CA VAL A 23 -7.29 34.08 -19.62
C VAL A 23 -8.56 34.92 -19.66
N ALA A 24 -8.66 35.92 -18.82
CA ALA A 24 -9.78 36.84 -18.77
C ALA A 24 -9.31 38.28 -18.50
N PHE A 25 -10.11 39.25 -18.93
CA PHE A 25 -9.85 40.67 -18.74
C PHE A 25 -11.05 41.30 -18.11
N HIS A 26 -10.80 42.21 -17.18
CA HIS A 26 -11.85 42.96 -16.51
C HIS A 26 -12.61 43.83 -17.53
N ARG A 27 -13.92 43.77 -17.51
CA ARG A 27 -14.79 44.54 -18.41
C ARG A 27 -15.82 45.27 -17.58
N GLU A 28 -15.75 46.61 -17.63
CA GLU A 28 -16.77 47.46 -17.07
C GLU A 28 -17.34 48.41 -18.12
N LYS A 29 -18.54 48.91 -17.85
CA LYS A 29 -19.16 49.93 -18.70
C LYS A 29 -18.27 51.17 -18.69
N TYR A 30 -17.81 51.60 -19.86
CA TYR A 30 -16.90 52.72 -20.11
C TYR A 30 -15.39 52.48 -19.85
N ILE A 31 -14.94 51.27 -19.54
CA ILE A 31 -13.52 50.90 -19.48
C ILE A 31 -13.20 50.00 -20.68
N ALA A 32 -12.50 50.53 -21.67
CA ALA A 32 -12.21 49.81 -22.94
C ALA A 32 -11.16 48.70 -22.76
N ALA A 33 -10.26 48.84 -21.79
CA ALA A 33 -9.22 47.86 -21.52
C ALA A 33 -9.03 47.73 -19.99
N GLY A 34 -9.69 46.75 -19.38
CA GLY A 34 -9.42 46.37 -18.01
C GLY A 34 -8.19 45.45 -17.90
N GLY A 35 -7.58 45.41 -16.73
CA GLY A 35 -6.43 44.56 -16.44
C GLY A 35 -6.77 43.05 -16.50
N PRO A 36 -5.76 42.19 -16.44
CA PRO A 36 -5.97 40.73 -16.44
C PRO A 36 -6.75 40.30 -15.19
N ASP A 37 -7.73 39.42 -15.41
CA ASP A 37 -8.75 39.06 -14.43
C ASP A 37 -9.03 37.54 -14.43
N GLY A 38 -8.16 36.74 -15.05
CA GLY A 38 -8.27 35.30 -15.08
C GLY A 38 -7.85 34.68 -13.76
N GLY A 39 -8.71 33.83 -13.20
CA GLY A 39 -8.45 33.07 -11.98
C GLY A 39 -7.65 31.79 -12.25
N ASP A 40 -7.16 31.19 -11.18
CA ASP A 40 -6.36 29.97 -11.22
C ASP A 40 -7.23 28.72 -11.39
N GLY A 41 -6.68 27.65 -11.94
CA GLY A 41 -7.29 26.34 -11.90
C GLY A 41 -7.18 25.71 -10.50
N GLY A 42 -8.15 24.88 -10.12
CA GLY A 42 -8.11 24.07 -8.91
C GLY A 42 -7.10 22.94 -9.02
N ASN A 43 -6.58 22.46 -7.91
CA ASN A 43 -5.72 21.29 -7.89
C ASN A 43 -6.52 20.01 -8.13
N GLY A 44 -5.90 18.97 -8.70
CA GLY A 44 -6.47 17.63 -8.77
C GLY A 44 -6.50 16.95 -7.41
N GLY A 45 -7.46 16.02 -7.22
CA GLY A 45 -7.55 15.19 -6.03
C GLY A 45 -6.43 14.13 -6.00
N SER A 46 -5.97 13.80 -4.81
CA SER A 46 -4.94 12.78 -4.57
C SER A 46 -5.57 11.41 -4.29
N ILE A 47 -4.80 10.32 -4.51
CA ILE A 47 -5.13 8.97 -4.05
C ILE A 47 -4.43 8.73 -2.73
N ILE A 48 -5.20 8.41 -1.70
CA ILE A 48 -4.71 8.22 -0.34
C ILE A 48 -5.03 6.79 0.10
N LEU A 49 -4.04 6.05 0.57
CA LEU A 49 -4.24 4.77 1.25
C LEU A 49 -4.41 5.00 2.74
N ARG A 50 -5.31 4.25 3.36
CA ARG A 50 -5.54 4.25 4.80
C ARG A 50 -5.81 2.83 5.29
N VAL A 51 -5.24 2.49 6.44
CA VAL A 51 -5.53 1.22 7.13
C VAL A 51 -6.96 1.21 7.65
N ASP A 52 -7.63 0.07 7.51
CA ASP A 52 -8.92 -0.22 8.12
C ASP A 52 -8.84 -1.61 8.78
N ASP A 53 -8.81 -1.62 10.11
CA ASP A 53 -8.69 -2.86 10.91
C ASP A 53 -9.92 -3.79 10.82
N ASN A 54 -11.02 -3.30 10.25
CA ASN A 54 -12.19 -4.14 9.96
C ASN A 54 -12.04 -4.93 8.65
N MET A 55 -10.99 -4.66 7.88
CA MET A 55 -10.67 -5.38 6.66
C MET A 55 -9.60 -6.43 6.92
N SER A 56 -9.87 -7.67 6.51
CA SER A 56 -8.93 -8.81 6.64
C SER A 56 -8.49 -9.37 5.28
N THR A 57 -8.97 -8.84 4.17
CA THR A 57 -8.75 -9.40 2.82
C THR A 57 -8.76 -8.30 1.76
N LEU A 58 -8.09 -8.55 0.63
CA LEU A 58 -8.09 -7.67 -0.53
C LEU A 58 -9.20 -7.99 -1.54
N MET A 59 -10.29 -8.65 -1.10
CA MET A 59 -11.39 -9.11 -1.96
C MET A 59 -12.00 -7.99 -2.82
N ASP A 60 -12.19 -6.81 -2.24
CA ASP A 60 -12.81 -5.68 -2.93
C ASP A 60 -12.02 -5.23 -4.16
N PHE A 61 -10.70 -5.41 -4.12
CA PHE A 61 -9.80 -5.05 -5.20
C PHE A 61 -9.85 -6.01 -6.40
N ARG A 62 -10.45 -7.18 -6.23
CA ARG A 62 -10.72 -8.11 -7.34
C ARG A 62 -11.77 -7.55 -8.29
N TYR A 63 -12.78 -6.91 -7.74
CA TYR A 63 -13.91 -6.39 -8.50
C TYR A 63 -13.66 -4.99 -9.01
N LYS A 64 -13.07 -4.13 -8.19
CA LYS A 64 -12.70 -2.77 -8.57
C LYS A 64 -11.17 -2.65 -8.67
N ARG A 65 -10.67 -2.57 -9.90
CA ARG A 65 -9.24 -2.51 -10.18
C ARG A 65 -8.74 -1.12 -10.58
N LYS A 66 -9.65 -0.18 -10.87
CA LYS A 66 -9.30 1.18 -11.27
C LYS A 66 -9.86 2.18 -10.28
N TYR A 67 -8.99 3.05 -9.80
CA TYR A 67 -9.30 4.09 -8.84
C TYR A 67 -8.82 5.43 -9.40
N VAL A 68 -9.74 6.37 -9.56
CA VAL A 68 -9.47 7.69 -10.14
C VAL A 68 -10.02 8.75 -9.20
N ALA A 69 -9.18 9.73 -8.83
CA ALA A 69 -9.59 10.88 -8.05
C ALA A 69 -10.17 12.00 -8.94
N GLY A 70 -10.84 12.97 -8.34
CA GLY A 70 -11.45 14.09 -9.06
C GLY A 70 -10.44 15.03 -9.70
N ASN A 71 -10.73 15.54 -10.89
CA ASN A 71 -9.92 16.60 -11.50
C ASN A 71 -10.25 17.95 -10.87
N GLY A 72 -9.27 18.87 -10.85
CA GLY A 72 -9.50 20.27 -10.56
C GLY A 72 -10.32 20.95 -11.65
N VAL A 73 -11.10 21.94 -11.28
CA VAL A 73 -11.93 22.74 -12.19
C VAL A 73 -11.08 23.88 -12.73
N ASP A 74 -11.27 24.24 -13.99
CA ASP A 74 -10.59 25.38 -14.62
C ASP A 74 -10.95 26.70 -13.92
N GLY A 75 -10.00 27.64 -13.92
CA GLY A 75 -10.21 29.00 -13.47
C GLY A 75 -11.22 29.73 -14.35
N GLN A 76 -11.77 30.82 -13.82
CA GLN A 76 -12.77 31.63 -14.50
C GLN A 76 -12.41 33.13 -14.44
N GLY A 77 -13.09 33.93 -15.23
CA GLY A 77 -12.99 35.40 -15.13
C GLY A 77 -13.48 35.93 -13.79
N GLY A 78 -13.10 37.14 -13.43
CA GLY A 78 -13.42 37.73 -12.12
C GLY A 78 -12.50 37.20 -11.01
N ARG A 79 -11.29 36.75 -11.36
CA ARG A 79 -10.30 36.14 -10.46
C ARG A 79 -10.82 34.93 -9.69
N LYS A 80 -11.81 34.24 -10.24
CA LYS A 80 -12.41 33.09 -9.58
C LYS A 80 -11.55 31.86 -9.81
N THR A 81 -10.97 31.35 -8.71
CA THR A 81 -10.23 30.09 -8.70
C THR A 81 -11.17 28.90 -8.91
N GLY A 82 -10.76 27.95 -9.73
CA GLY A 82 -11.46 26.69 -9.90
C GLY A 82 -11.48 25.87 -8.60
N LYS A 83 -12.53 25.07 -8.40
CA LYS A 83 -12.64 24.17 -7.25
C LYS A 83 -11.62 23.04 -7.36
N ASP A 84 -10.98 22.67 -6.25
CA ASP A 84 -10.11 21.50 -6.18
C ASP A 84 -10.88 20.20 -6.41
N GLY A 85 -10.24 19.23 -7.04
CA GLY A 85 -10.74 17.88 -7.21
C GLY A 85 -10.83 17.13 -5.90
N GLU A 86 -11.83 16.25 -5.78
CA GLU A 86 -12.02 15.43 -4.58
C GLU A 86 -10.95 14.33 -4.53
N SER A 87 -10.25 14.23 -3.39
CA SER A 87 -9.29 13.15 -3.13
C SER A 87 -10.02 11.85 -2.82
N LEU A 88 -9.49 10.73 -3.30
CA LEU A 88 -10.04 9.40 -3.10
C LEU A 88 -9.24 8.64 -2.05
N THR A 89 -9.89 8.29 -0.94
CA THR A 89 -9.30 7.42 0.07
C THR A 89 -9.65 5.97 -0.22
N ILE A 90 -8.62 5.13 -0.33
CA ILE A 90 -8.71 3.68 -0.51
C ILE A 90 -8.34 3.03 0.81
N LYS A 91 -9.24 2.23 1.37
CA LYS A 91 -9.02 1.48 2.59
C LYS A 91 -8.36 0.15 2.28
N VAL A 92 -7.35 -0.21 3.06
CA VAL A 92 -6.60 -1.46 2.94
C VAL A 92 -6.47 -2.13 4.32
N PRO A 93 -6.38 -3.46 4.38
CA PRO A 93 -6.08 -4.15 5.63
C PRO A 93 -4.72 -3.73 6.20
N ARG A 94 -4.58 -3.80 7.54
CA ARG A 94 -3.28 -3.60 8.20
C ARG A 94 -2.26 -4.62 7.72
N GLY A 95 -1.00 -4.18 7.51
CA GLY A 95 0.06 -5.04 7.00
C GLY A 95 0.00 -5.31 5.50
N THR A 96 -0.72 -4.47 4.75
CA THR A 96 -0.70 -4.50 3.28
C THR A 96 0.61 -3.88 2.76
N LEU A 97 1.39 -4.63 2.00
CA LEU A 97 2.52 -4.13 1.23
C LEU A 97 2.01 -3.56 -0.09
N VAL A 98 2.42 -2.34 -0.39
CA VAL A 98 2.17 -1.68 -1.66
C VAL A 98 3.45 -1.77 -2.49
N ARG A 99 3.41 -2.49 -3.60
CA ARG A 99 4.55 -2.66 -4.51
C ARG A 99 4.28 -2.01 -5.84
N ASP A 100 5.31 -1.50 -6.46
CA ASP A 100 5.25 -1.10 -7.86
C ASP A 100 5.04 -2.34 -8.76
N ALA A 101 4.15 -2.24 -9.74
CA ALA A 101 3.79 -3.39 -10.57
C ALA A 101 4.85 -3.74 -11.63
N GLU A 102 5.77 -2.82 -11.94
CA GLU A 102 6.85 -3.03 -12.92
C GLU A 102 8.13 -3.51 -12.25
N SER A 103 8.61 -2.78 -11.24
CA SER A 103 9.88 -3.11 -10.56
C SER A 103 9.71 -4.17 -9.47
N GLY A 104 8.51 -4.31 -8.89
CA GLY A 104 8.25 -5.15 -7.73
C GLY A 104 8.74 -4.56 -6.40
N GLU A 105 9.37 -3.39 -6.42
CA GLU A 105 9.90 -2.69 -5.25
C GLU A 105 8.79 -2.24 -4.30
N ILE A 106 9.09 -2.19 -3.01
CA ILE A 106 8.15 -1.77 -1.98
C ILE A 106 8.02 -0.25 -2.00
N ILE A 107 6.82 0.25 -2.28
CA ILE A 107 6.49 1.67 -2.19
C ILE A 107 6.19 2.05 -0.74
N LYS A 108 5.38 1.24 -0.04
CA LYS A 108 4.98 1.48 1.35
C LYS A 108 4.48 0.21 2.01
N ASP A 109 4.83 0.05 3.27
CA ASP A 109 4.23 -0.92 4.19
C ASP A 109 3.14 -0.22 5.02
N MET A 110 1.89 -0.67 4.87
CA MET A 110 0.71 -0.11 5.55
C MET A 110 0.50 -0.79 6.92
N SER A 111 1.50 -0.69 7.79
CA SER A 111 1.45 -1.26 9.14
C SER A 111 1.00 -0.25 10.20
N ASP A 112 1.08 1.04 9.93
CA ASP A 112 0.66 2.14 10.80
C ASP A 112 -0.69 2.75 10.37
N ASP A 113 -1.27 3.60 11.22
CA ASP A 113 -2.54 4.29 10.95
C ASP A 113 -2.38 5.56 10.12
N ALA A 114 -1.14 5.95 9.82
CA ALA A 114 -0.88 7.17 9.08
C ALA A 114 -1.40 7.05 7.63
N PRO A 115 -2.18 8.02 7.15
CA PRO A 115 -2.61 8.02 5.77
C PRO A 115 -1.39 8.22 4.85
N PHE A 116 -1.30 7.42 3.79
CA PHE A 116 -0.23 7.49 2.81
C PHE A 116 -0.75 8.02 1.47
N VAL A 117 -0.15 9.09 0.96
CA VAL A 117 -0.47 9.63 -0.36
C VAL A 117 0.27 8.81 -1.41
N LEU A 118 -0.46 7.91 -2.09
CA LEU A 118 0.10 7.03 -3.13
C LEU A 118 0.31 7.77 -4.46
N CYS A 119 -0.64 8.63 -4.85
CA CYS A 119 -0.54 9.47 -6.04
C CYS A 119 -0.96 10.89 -5.69
N LYS A 120 -0.13 11.86 -6.04
CA LYS A 120 -0.44 13.30 -5.84
C LYS A 120 -1.28 13.82 -7.00
N GLY A 121 -2.29 14.62 -6.67
CA GLY A 121 -3.06 15.38 -7.64
C GLY A 121 -2.21 16.40 -8.39
N GLY A 122 -2.54 16.63 -9.64
CA GLY A 122 -1.88 17.65 -10.45
C GLY A 122 -2.15 19.04 -9.91
N ARG A 123 -1.15 19.91 -9.97
CA ARG A 123 -1.29 21.32 -9.55
C ARG A 123 -2.14 22.08 -10.56
N GLY A 124 -3.03 22.94 -10.09
CA GLY A 124 -3.80 23.85 -10.93
C GLY A 124 -2.90 24.92 -11.61
N GLY A 125 -3.26 25.28 -12.83
CA GLY A 125 -2.56 26.30 -13.60
C GLY A 125 -2.88 27.71 -13.12
N TRP A 126 -1.95 28.62 -13.25
CA TRP A 126 -2.14 30.01 -12.88
C TRP A 126 -2.91 30.77 -13.96
N GLY A 127 -3.84 31.61 -13.54
CA GLY A 127 -4.55 32.54 -14.41
C GLY A 127 -3.67 33.70 -14.90
N ASN A 128 -4.09 34.38 -15.96
CA ASN A 128 -3.31 35.45 -16.56
C ASN A 128 -3.05 36.65 -15.61
N GLN A 129 -3.79 36.80 -14.51
CA GLN A 129 -3.55 37.84 -13.49
C GLN A 129 -2.13 37.78 -12.89
N HIS A 130 -1.51 36.59 -12.80
CA HIS A 130 -0.18 36.39 -12.24
C HIS A 130 0.95 36.85 -13.18
N PHE A 131 0.68 37.03 -14.47
CA PHE A 131 1.68 37.34 -15.50
C PHE A 131 1.69 38.79 -15.91
N ALA A 132 0.96 39.66 -15.20
CA ALA A 132 0.97 41.11 -15.40
C ALA A 132 2.26 41.70 -14.85
N THR A 133 3.05 42.32 -15.69
CA THR A 133 4.25 43.07 -15.33
C THR A 133 4.11 44.54 -15.75
N PRO A 134 4.95 45.48 -15.25
CA PRO A 134 4.93 46.88 -15.72
C PRO A 134 5.09 47.04 -17.22
N THR A 135 5.84 46.14 -17.84
CA THR A 135 6.09 46.13 -19.31
C THR A 135 5.02 45.30 -20.06
N ARG A 136 4.40 44.31 -19.44
CA ARG A 136 3.38 43.43 -20.03
C ARG A 136 2.07 43.53 -19.23
N GLN A 137 1.30 44.57 -19.45
CA GLN A 137 0.06 44.84 -18.67
C GLN A 137 -1.14 44.01 -19.11
N VAL A 138 -1.09 43.36 -20.28
CA VAL A 138 -2.21 42.59 -20.88
C VAL A 138 -1.73 41.21 -21.29
N PRO A 139 -1.34 40.33 -20.35
CA PRO A 139 -0.92 38.97 -20.68
C PRO A 139 -2.11 38.15 -21.23
N ARG A 140 -1.94 37.58 -22.42
CA ARG A 140 -2.97 36.79 -23.13
C ARG A 140 -2.76 35.29 -22.97
N PHE A 141 -2.00 34.86 -21.98
CA PHE A 141 -1.75 33.46 -21.66
C PHE A 141 -2.01 33.15 -20.20
N ALA A 142 -2.24 31.91 -19.88
CA ALA A 142 -2.36 31.35 -18.53
C ALA A 142 -1.63 29.99 -18.51
N LYS A 143 -1.24 29.51 -17.33
CA LYS A 143 -0.66 28.14 -17.21
C LYS A 143 -1.77 27.11 -17.29
N ALA A 144 -1.52 26.01 -18.01
CA ALA A 144 -2.36 24.82 -17.91
C ALA A 144 -2.15 24.12 -16.58
N GLY A 145 -3.14 23.36 -16.15
CA GLY A 145 -2.99 22.45 -15.01
C GLY A 145 -2.03 21.32 -15.34
N LEU A 146 -1.32 20.86 -14.33
CA LEU A 146 -0.43 19.70 -14.46
C LEU A 146 -1.22 18.40 -14.37
N PRO A 147 -0.78 17.32 -15.05
CA PRO A 147 -1.38 16.01 -14.90
C PRO A 147 -1.15 15.48 -13.48
N GLY A 148 -2.12 14.72 -12.95
CA GLY A 148 -1.95 13.98 -11.73
C GLY A 148 -1.07 12.73 -11.94
N GLU A 149 -0.46 12.26 -10.87
CA GLU A 149 0.34 11.03 -10.88
C GLU A 149 -0.53 9.79 -11.12
N SER A 150 0.05 8.78 -11.74
CA SER A 150 -0.60 7.48 -11.94
C SER A 150 0.38 6.36 -11.70
N HIS A 151 -0.08 5.30 -11.03
CA HIS A 151 0.70 4.10 -10.76
C HIS A 151 -0.12 2.84 -10.96
N ASP A 152 0.55 1.81 -11.46
CA ASP A 152 0.07 0.43 -11.38
C ASP A 152 0.75 -0.20 -10.16
N VAL A 153 -0.04 -0.63 -9.19
CA VAL A 153 0.50 -1.20 -7.96
C VAL A 153 -0.06 -2.57 -7.68
N ILE A 154 0.72 -3.36 -6.97
CA ILE A 154 0.33 -4.64 -6.40
C ILE A 154 0.17 -4.44 -4.91
N LEU A 155 -1.03 -4.68 -4.41
CA LEU A 155 -1.32 -4.81 -3.00
C LEU A 155 -1.09 -6.26 -2.60
N GLU A 156 -0.30 -6.51 -1.55
CA GLU A 156 0.02 -7.84 -1.05
C GLU A 156 -0.11 -7.86 0.47
N LEU A 157 -0.89 -8.79 1.03
CA LEU A 157 -0.99 -8.96 2.46
C LEU A 157 0.26 -9.66 2.99
N LYS A 158 0.93 -9.02 3.96
CA LYS A 158 2.14 -9.50 4.61
C LYS A 158 1.85 -10.58 5.64
N LEU A 159 0.80 -10.40 6.42
CA LEU A 159 0.34 -11.34 7.42
C LEU A 159 -0.81 -12.16 6.89
N LEU A 160 -0.76 -13.45 7.17
CA LEU A 160 -1.88 -14.35 6.96
C LEU A 160 -2.84 -14.26 8.14
N ALA A 161 -2.29 -14.35 9.35
CA ALA A 161 -3.01 -14.31 10.61
C ALA A 161 -2.08 -13.89 11.74
N ASP A 162 -2.64 -13.43 12.87
CA ASP A 162 -1.87 -13.18 14.09
C ASP A 162 -1.48 -14.50 14.75
N VAL A 163 -2.37 -15.51 14.70
CA VAL A 163 -2.18 -16.83 15.28
C VAL A 163 -2.38 -17.92 14.23
N GLY A 164 -1.38 -18.77 14.03
CA GLY A 164 -1.48 -19.97 13.22
C GLY A 164 -1.72 -21.21 14.08
N LEU A 165 -2.81 -21.97 13.82
CA LEU A 165 -3.05 -23.23 14.48
C LEU A 165 -2.30 -24.33 13.78
N VAL A 166 -1.45 -25.05 14.52
CA VAL A 166 -0.67 -26.20 14.08
C VAL A 166 -1.02 -27.43 14.91
N GLY A 167 -0.79 -28.61 14.36
CA GLY A 167 -1.09 -29.88 15.03
C GLY A 167 -1.57 -30.92 14.01
N PHE A 168 -1.58 -32.19 14.42
CA PHE A 168 -2.04 -33.31 13.61
C PHE A 168 -3.48 -33.16 13.11
N PRO A 169 -3.91 -33.89 12.08
CA PRO A 169 -5.32 -33.99 11.71
C PRO A 169 -6.19 -34.43 12.90
N ASN A 170 -7.43 -33.98 12.93
CA ASN A 170 -8.44 -34.35 13.95
C ASN A 170 -8.15 -33.94 15.39
N VAL A 171 -7.09 -33.20 15.69
CA VAL A 171 -6.85 -32.66 17.06
C VAL A 171 -7.81 -31.53 17.45
N GLY A 172 -8.65 -31.06 16.53
CA GLY A 172 -9.70 -30.09 16.80
C GLY A 172 -9.38 -28.64 16.42
N LYS A 173 -8.40 -28.39 15.53
CA LYS A 173 -8.05 -27.03 15.05
C LYS A 173 -9.23 -26.27 14.47
N SER A 174 -9.91 -26.86 13.50
CA SER A 174 -11.07 -26.23 12.82
C SER A 174 -12.27 -26.09 13.78
N THR A 175 -12.41 -27.00 14.75
CA THR A 175 -13.44 -26.90 15.79
C THR A 175 -13.15 -25.70 16.69
N LEU A 176 -11.91 -25.56 17.20
CA LEU A 176 -11.51 -24.42 17.99
C LEU A 176 -11.78 -23.11 17.23
N LEU A 177 -11.31 -23.02 16.00
CA LEU A 177 -11.51 -21.83 15.16
C LEU A 177 -12.99 -21.48 15.01
N SER A 178 -13.85 -22.47 14.81
CA SER A 178 -15.30 -22.28 14.67
C SER A 178 -15.97 -21.78 15.96
N VAL A 179 -15.46 -22.24 17.12
CA VAL A 179 -15.99 -21.88 18.44
C VAL A 179 -15.61 -20.46 18.84
N VAL A 180 -14.36 -20.04 18.57
CA VAL A 180 -13.84 -18.74 19.02
C VAL A 180 -14.12 -17.62 18.01
N SER A 181 -14.43 -17.94 16.77
CA SER A 181 -14.76 -16.95 15.73
C SER A 181 -16.17 -16.42 15.88
N LYS A 182 -16.35 -15.10 15.83
CA LYS A 182 -17.67 -14.44 15.87
C LYS A 182 -18.51 -14.67 14.60
N ALA A 183 -17.86 -14.92 13.47
CA ALA A 183 -18.49 -15.28 12.19
C ALA A 183 -17.94 -16.64 11.74
N HIS A 184 -18.71 -17.36 10.92
CA HIS A 184 -18.23 -18.61 10.35
C HIS A 184 -16.87 -18.42 9.68
N PRO A 185 -15.86 -19.26 10.01
CA PRO A 185 -14.55 -19.19 9.37
C PRO A 185 -14.66 -19.23 7.86
N LYS A 186 -13.88 -18.41 7.19
CA LYS A 186 -13.89 -18.32 5.71
C LYS A 186 -12.71 -19.07 5.17
N ILE A 187 -12.95 -19.92 4.16
CA ILE A 187 -11.92 -20.61 3.39
C ILE A 187 -11.18 -19.57 2.55
N ALA A 188 -9.88 -19.45 2.75
CA ALA A 188 -9.02 -18.55 2.00
C ALA A 188 -8.46 -19.28 0.76
N ASN A 189 -8.91 -18.86 -0.43
CA ASN A 189 -8.42 -19.42 -1.70
C ASN A 189 -7.18 -18.65 -2.16
N TYR A 190 -5.99 -19.20 -1.91
CA TYR A 190 -4.73 -18.69 -2.46
C TYR A 190 -4.46 -19.31 -3.83
N HIS A 191 -4.08 -18.51 -4.81
CA HIS A 191 -3.84 -18.97 -6.19
C HIS A 191 -2.63 -19.91 -6.33
N PHE A 192 -1.82 -20.03 -5.30
CA PHE A 192 -0.57 -20.80 -5.29
C PHE A 192 -0.61 -21.97 -4.29
N THR A 193 -1.77 -22.29 -3.68
CA THR A 193 -1.89 -23.37 -2.71
C THR A 193 -2.93 -24.41 -3.13
N THR A 194 -2.60 -25.66 -2.92
CA THR A 194 -3.53 -26.78 -3.07
C THR A 194 -4.38 -27.00 -1.80
N LEU A 195 -3.93 -26.44 -0.66
CA LEU A 195 -4.62 -26.48 0.63
C LEU A 195 -4.97 -25.05 1.06
N TYR A 196 -6.22 -24.83 1.40
CA TYR A 196 -6.76 -23.51 1.76
C TYR A 196 -6.89 -23.38 3.27
N PRO A 197 -6.21 -22.40 3.91
CA PRO A 197 -6.41 -22.15 5.33
C PRO A 197 -7.80 -21.58 5.61
N ASN A 198 -8.38 -21.94 6.74
CA ASN A 198 -9.58 -21.33 7.25
C ASN A 198 -9.20 -20.17 8.16
N LEU A 199 -9.73 -18.98 7.89
CA LEU A 199 -9.48 -17.79 8.70
C LEU A 199 -10.71 -17.42 9.51
N GLY A 200 -10.50 -17.09 10.79
CA GLY A 200 -11.52 -16.59 11.69
C GLY A 200 -11.06 -15.35 12.44
N VAL A 201 -11.94 -14.37 12.58
CA VAL A 201 -11.71 -13.19 13.40
C VAL A 201 -12.21 -13.50 14.81
N VAL A 202 -11.31 -13.45 15.78
CA VAL A 202 -11.57 -13.70 17.19
C VAL A 202 -11.70 -12.36 17.91
N TYR A 203 -12.84 -12.13 18.55
CA TYR A 203 -13.09 -10.94 19.37
C TYR A 203 -12.88 -11.29 20.84
N VAL A 204 -12.06 -10.51 21.51
CA VAL A 204 -11.73 -10.72 22.92
C VAL A 204 -12.55 -9.78 23.79
N ASP A 205 -12.50 -8.47 23.48
CA ASP A 205 -13.21 -7.40 24.19
C ASP A 205 -13.43 -6.19 23.25
N GLU A 206 -14.07 -5.11 23.74
CA GLU A 206 -14.25 -3.89 22.94
C GLU A 206 -12.91 -3.34 22.44
N GLY A 207 -12.73 -3.33 21.11
CA GLY A 207 -11.53 -2.85 20.45
C GLY A 207 -10.37 -3.85 20.38
N VAL A 208 -10.48 -5.05 20.97
CA VAL A 208 -9.45 -6.09 20.93
C VAL A 208 -9.90 -7.28 20.09
N SER A 209 -9.28 -7.48 18.95
CA SER A 209 -9.52 -8.62 18.08
C SER A 209 -8.24 -9.06 17.40
N PHE A 210 -8.16 -10.32 17.01
CA PHE A 210 -7.04 -10.86 16.23
C PHE A 210 -7.53 -11.89 15.20
N VAL A 211 -6.72 -12.16 14.20
CA VAL A 211 -7.03 -13.16 13.17
C VAL A 211 -6.33 -14.46 13.51
N MET A 212 -7.12 -15.56 13.52
CA MET A 212 -6.62 -16.91 13.72
C MET A 212 -6.79 -17.72 12.44
N ALA A 213 -5.77 -18.46 12.04
CA ALA A 213 -5.75 -19.33 10.88
C ALA A 213 -5.70 -20.79 11.31
N ASP A 214 -6.63 -21.60 10.83
CA ASP A 214 -6.48 -23.05 10.80
C ASP A 214 -5.74 -23.43 9.53
N ILE A 215 -4.52 -23.93 9.70
CA ILE A 215 -3.63 -24.26 8.63
C ILE A 215 -3.64 -25.80 8.47
N PRO A 216 -4.38 -26.34 7.50
CA PRO A 216 -4.42 -27.79 7.25
C PRO A 216 -3.11 -28.27 6.67
N GLY A 217 -2.63 -29.46 7.04
CA GLY A 217 -1.62 -30.18 6.26
C GLY A 217 -0.23 -30.38 6.84
N ILE A 218 -0.02 -30.27 8.19
CA ILE A 218 1.14 -30.94 8.77
C ILE A 218 0.81 -32.45 8.79
N ILE A 219 1.44 -33.19 7.88
CA ILE A 219 1.35 -34.64 7.79
C ILE A 219 2.79 -35.15 7.75
N GLU A 220 3.05 -36.30 8.42
CA GLU A 220 4.31 -37.00 8.35
C GLU A 220 4.85 -37.07 6.91
N GLY A 221 6.09 -36.58 6.69
CA GLY A 221 6.75 -36.59 5.39
C GLY A 221 6.60 -35.32 4.55
N ALA A 222 6.15 -34.21 5.10
CA ALA A 222 6.10 -32.92 4.39
C ALA A 222 7.49 -32.42 3.95
N SER A 223 8.55 -32.83 4.66
CA SER A 223 9.96 -32.56 4.35
C SER A 223 10.52 -33.41 3.20
N GLU A 224 9.94 -34.57 2.91
CA GLU A 224 10.46 -35.52 1.91
C GLU A 224 10.07 -35.22 0.46
N GLY A 225 9.59 -34.02 0.13
CA GLY A 225 9.59 -33.56 -1.26
C GLY A 225 8.30 -33.76 -2.06
N ALA A 226 7.15 -34.00 -1.43
CA ALA A 226 5.87 -34.12 -2.15
C ALA A 226 5.20 -32.76 -2.49
N GLY A 227 5.96 -31.68 -2.59
CA GLY A 227 5.49 -30.39 -3.13
C GLY A 227 4.44 -29.61 -2.28
N LEU A 228 3.72 -30.27 -1.40
CA LEU A 228 2.63 -29.72 -0.61
C LEU A 228 3.12 -29.05 0.71
N GLY A 229 4.26 -29.48 1.25
CA GLY A 229 4.79 -29.02 2.53
C GLY A 229 5.37 -27.59 2.47
N HIS A 230 6.08 -27.23 1.44
CA HIS A 230 6.74 -25.92 1.32
C HIS A 230 5.78 -24.74 1.20
N ASP A 231 4.68 -24.88 0.47
CA ASP A 231 3.69 -23.81 0.34
C ASP A 231 2.90 -23.60 1.63
N PHE A 232 2.66 -24.68 2.37
CA PHE A 232 2.01 -24.67 3.67
C PHE A 232 2.84 -23.93 4.75
N LEU A 233 4.12 -24.27 4.86
CA LEU A 233 5.01 -23.70 5.88
C LEU A 233 5.30 -22.22 5.64
N ARG A 234 5.19 -21.75 4.38
CA ARG A 234 5.20 -20.33 4.04
C ARG A 234 4.01 -19.55 4.64
N HIS A 235 2.89 -20.21 4.92
CA HIS A 235 1.74 -19.59 5.58
C HIS A 235 1.96 -19.45 7.09
N ILE A 236 2.57 -20.47 7.72
CA ILE A 236 2.93 -20.42 9.15
C ILE A 236 3.95 -19.30 9.36
N ASP A 237 4.87 -19.11 8.43
CA ASP A 237 5.88 -18.04 8.47
C ASP A 237 5.28 -16.64 8.50
N ARG A 238 4.06 -16.48 8.07
CA ARG A 238 3.27 -15.24 8.12
C ARG A 238 2.39 -15.08 9.36
N CYS A 239 2.57 -15.92 10.40
CA CYS A 239 1.88 -15.80 11.70
C CYS A 239 2.84 -15.27 12.76
N ARG A 240 2.32 -14.51 13.74
CA ARG A 240 3.13 -13.94 14.83
C ARG A 240 3.30 -14.91 16.00
N LEU A 241 2.27 -15.74 16.25
CA LEU A 241 2.18 -16.69 17.34
C LEU A 241 1.67 -18.02 16.79
N LEU A 242 2.17 -19.14 17.31
CA LEU A 242 1.65 -20.47 16.99
C LEU A 242 0.79 -21.00 18.12
N GLY A 243 -0.39 -21.48 17.79
CA GLY A 243 -1.24 -22.27 18.67
C GLY A 243 -1.06 -23.75 18.32
N HIS A 244 -0.26 -24.47 19.10
CA HIS A 244 0.03 -25.88 18.86
C HIS A 244 -0.99 -26.76 19.58
N LEU A 245 -1.94 -27.33 18.84
CA LEU A 245 -2.99 -28.19 19.38
C LEU A 245 -2.54 -29.63 19.40
N VAL A 246 -2.73 -30.27 20.56
CA VAL A 246 -2.45 -31.68 20.79
C VAL A 246 -3.71 -32.34 21.35
N ASP A 247 -4.06 -33.53 20.86
CA ASP A 247 -5.15 -34.36 21.38
C ASP A 247 -4.69 -35.10 22.66
N VAL A 248 -5.14 -34.64 23.80
CA VAL A 248 -4.75 -35.25 25.08
C VAL A 248 -5.61 -36.47 25.49
N SER A 249 -6.63 -36.80 24.67
CA SER A 249 -7.50 -37.94 24.96
C SER A 249 -6.92 -39.27 24.46
N GLY A 250 -5.92 -39.21 23.59
CA GLY A 250 -5.42 -40.40 22.94
C GLY A 250 -6.44 -41.11 22.03
N SER A 251 -7.52 -40.42 21.62
CA SER A 251 -8.67 -41.01 20.92
C SER A 251 -8.28 -41.66 19.60
N GLU A 252 -7.14 -41.29 19.01
CA GLU A 252 -6.58 -41.90 17.76
C GLU A 252 -5.44 -42.88 18.03
N GLY A 253 -5.21 -43.27 19.30
CA GLY A 253 -4.19 -44.23 19.67
C GLY A 253 -2.76 -43.69 19.62
N ARG A 254 -2.58 -42.35 19.58
CA ARG A 254 -1.29 -41.69 19.59
C ARG A 254 -0.93 -41.15 20.96
N ASP A 255 0.38 -41.06 21.22
CA ASP A 255 0.89 -40.45 22.45
C ASP A 255 0.99 -38.93 22.28
N PRO A 256 0.34 -38.15 23.20
CA PRO A 256 0.35 -36.68 23.10
C PRO A 256 1.74 -36.05 23.14
N VAL A 257 2.69 -36.63 23.88
CA VAL A 257 4.07 -36.13 23.96
C VAL A 257 4.80 -36.37 22.63
N ALA A 258 4.67 -37.56 22.06
CA ALA A 258 5.26 -37.90 20.77
C ALA A 258 4.68 -37.04 19.63
N ASP A 259 3.37 -36.77 19.65
CA ASP A 259 2.71 -35.88 18.68
C ASP A 259 3.26 -34.44 18.75
N PHE A 260 3.45 -33.92 19.97
CA PHE A 260 4.05 -32.61 20.17
C PHE A 260 5.49 -32.52 19.61
N ASP A 261 6.32 -33.51 19.95
CA ASP A 261 7.73 -33.55 19.52
C ASP A 261 7.85 -33.72 18.00
N ALA A 262 6.99 -34.53 17.37
CA ALA A 262 6.97 -34.73 15.93
C ALA A 262 6.68 -33.42 15.17
N ILE A 263 5.66 -32.68 15.56
CA ILE A 263 5.32 -31.39 14.94
C ILE A 263 6.45 -30.37 15.09
N ASN A 264 7.05 -30.26 16.28
CA ASN A 264 8.19 -29.37 16.50
C ASN A 264 9.43 -29.78 15.69
N GLY A 265 9.62 -31.10 15.52
CA GLY A 265 10.64 -31.64 14.62
C GLY A 265 10.45 -31.16 13.18
N GLU A 266 9.24 -31.28 12.63
CA GLU A 266 8.90 -30.84 11.27
C GLU A 266 9.06 -29.32 11.09
N LEU A 267 8.61 -28.51 12.08
CA LEU A 267 8.79 -27.07 12.06
C LEU A 267 10.28 -26.67 12.00
N LYS A 268 11.12 -27.36 12.78
CA LYS A 268 12.57 -27.11 12.84
C LYS A 268 13.29 -27.55 11.56
N GLU A 269 12.86 -28.66 10.96
CA GLU A 269 13.45 -29.18 9.73
C GLU A 269 13.15 -28.24 8.56
N TYR A 270 11.99 -27.65 8.54
CA TYR A 270 11.61 -26.68 7.51
C TYR A 270 12.35 -25.35 7.63
N SER A 271 12.32 -24.73 8.80
CA SER A 271 12.98 -23.43 9.06
C SER A 271 13.39 -23.32 10.53
N PRO A 272 14.68 -23.11 10.81
CA PRO A 272 15.14 -22.80 12.17
C PRO A 272 14.44 -21.57 12.78
N GLU A 273 14.08 -20.58 11.97
CA GLU A 273 13.37 -19.38 12.40
C GLU A 273 11.95 -19.71 12.86
N LEU A 274 11.29 -20.63 12.17
CA LEU A 274 9.94 -21.06 12.51
C LEU A 274 9.90 -21.83 13.85
N ALA A 275 10.93 -22.62 14.11
CA ALA A 275 11.08 -23.33 15.38
C ALA A 275 11.30 -22.40 16.58
N THR A 276 11.78 -21.18 16.35
CA THR A 276 12.00 -20.18 17.41
C THR A 276 10.79 -19.25 17.65
N ARG A 277 9.72 -19.41 16.86
CA ARG A 277 8.51 -18.60 17.06
C ARG A 277 7.85 -18.90 18.40
N PRO A 278 7.28 -17.87 19.04
CA PRO A 278 6.47 -18.07 20.24
C PRO A 278 5.36 -19.06 19.98
N GLN A 279 5.21 -20.03 20.87
CA GLN A 279 4.18 -21.06 20.78
C GLN A 279 3.42 -21.13 22.11
N ILE A 280 2.10 -21.36 22.00
CA ILE A 280 1.23 -21.76 23.10
C ILE A 280 0.76 -23.18 22.79
N VAL A 281 1.04 -24.12 23.67
CA VAL A 281 0.62 -25.52 23.51
C VAL A 281 -0.74 -25.71 24.15
N VAL A 282 -1.66 -26.26 23.37
CA VAL A 282 -3.07 -26.43 23.76
C VAL A 282 -3.43 -27.91 23.76
N GLY A 283 -3.58 -28.49 24.96
CA GLY A 283 -4.13 -29.84 25.14
C GLY A 283 -5.65 -29.82 24.97
N ASN A 284 -6.11 -30.25 23.80
CA ASN A 284 -7.54 -30.29 23.48
C ASN A 284 -8.18 -31.66 23.76
N LYS A 285 -9.50 -31.71 23.75
CA LYS A 285 -10.36 -32.88 24.05
C LYS A 285 -10.25 -33.39 25.49
N THR A 286 -10.09 -32.49 26.44
CA THR A 286 -10.05 -32.85 27.86
C THR A 286 -11.33 -33.53 28.35
N ASP A 287 -12.46 -33.31 27.66
CA ASP A 287 -13.74 -33.96 27.91
C ASP A 287 -13.76 -35.48 27.65
N LEU A 288 -12.81 -35.97 26.82
CA LEU A 288 -12.68 -37.38 26.46
C LEU A 288 -11.57 -38.11 27.25
N VAL A 289 -10.83 -37.37 28.08
CA VAL A 289 -9.70 -37.94 28.81
C VAL A 289 -10.22 -38.85 29.93
N THR A 290 -9.77 -40.09 29.94
CA THR A 290 -10.09 -41.06 31.00
C THR A 290 -9.03 -41.10 32.09
N ASP A 291 -7.80 -40.78 31.78
CA ASP A 291 -6.65 -40.77 32.67
C ASP A 291 -6.02 -39.37 32.76
N PRO A 292 -6.20 -38.60 33.84
CA PRO A 292 -5.62 -37.29 34.02
C PRO A 292 -4.09 -37.22 33.96
N GLU A 293 -3.40 -38.35 34.21
CA GLU A 293 -1.93 -38.41 34.18
C GLU A 293 -1.37 -38.07 32.79
N GLN A 294 -2.13 -38.33 31.72
CA GLN A 294 -1.73 -38.00 30.35
C GLN A 294 -1.63 -36.48 30.12
N ILE A 295 -2.54 -35.69 30.72
CA ILE A 295 -2.50 -34.22 30.63
C ILE A 295 -1.30 -33.70 31.40
N ASP A 296 -1.05 -34.25 32.58
CA ASP A 296 0.05 -33.80 33.44
C ASP A 296 1.42 -34.20 32.83
N ALA A 297 1.53 -35.36 32.18
CA ALA A 297 2.75 -35.77 31.48
C ALA A 297 3.08 -34.80 30.32
N LEU A 298 2.10 -34.46 29.46
CA LEU A 298 2.28 -33.48 28.40
C LEU A 298 2.62 -32.11 28.95
N ARG A 299 1.92 -31.64 30.02
CA ARG A 299 2.19 -30.35 30.65
C ARG A 299 3.62 -30.27 31.14
N GLN A 300 4.09 -31.26 31.92
CA GLN A 300 5.45 -31.28 32.45
C GLN A 300 6.50 -31.28 31.36
N HIS A 301 6.29 -32.03 30.27
CA HIS A 301 7.20 -32.07 29.16
C HIS A 301 7.29 -30.72 28.43
N VAL A 302 6.15 -30.09 28.12
CA VAL A 302 6.02 -28.83 27.45
C VAL A 302 6.62 -27.68 28.26
N GLU A 303 6.31 -27.61 29.57
CA GLU A 303 6.83 -26.58 30.49
C GLU A 303 8.33 -26.73 30.72
N ALA A 304 8.86 -27.97 30.75
CA ALA A 304 10.29 -28.25 30.85
C ALA A 304 11.07 -27.71 29.62
N LEU A 305 10.42 -27.63 28.46
CA LEU A 305 10.96 -27.04 27.22
C LEU A 305 10.76 -25.53 27.14
N GLY A 306 10.09 -24.91 28.13
CA GLY A 306 9.87 -23.48 28.21
C GLY A 306 8.64 -22.96 27.44
N TYR A 307 7.74 -23.84 27.03
CA TYR A 307 6.47 -23.43 26.40
C TYR A 307 5.34 -23.30 27.43
N GLU A 308 4.36 -22.48 27.11
CA GLU A 308 3.15 -22.31 27.90
C GLU A 308 2.12 -23.38 27.54
N PHE A 309 1.43 -23.97 28.54
CA PHE A 309 0.47 -25.05 28.34
C PHE A 309 -0.94 -24.66 28.80
N PHE A 310 -1.95 -24.92 27.98
CA PHE A 310 -3.36 -24.77 28.28
C PHE A 310 -4.12 -26.06 28.01
N ALA A 311 -4.90 -26.53 28.99
CA ALA A 311 -5.81 -27.65 28.84
C ALA A 311 -7.22 -27.12 28.55
N MET A 312 -7.88 -27.61 27.52
CA MET A 312 -9.21 -27.17 27.13
C MET A 312 -10.01 -28.27 26.39
N SER A 313 -11.30 -28.00 26.23
CA SER A 313 -12.15 -28.75 25.29
C SER A 313 -12.86 -27.75 24.36
N ALA A 314 -12.54 -27.82 23.05
CA ALA A 314 -13.22 -27.03 22.06
C ALA A 314 -14.71 -27.44 21.92
N ALA A 315 -15.03 -28.71 22.10
CA ALA A 315 -16.38 -29.22 21.96
C ALA A 315 -17.31 -28.74 23.08
N THR A 316 -16.81 -28.67 24.34
CA THR A 316 -17.58 -28.24 25.52
C THR A 316 -17.39 -26.76 25.85
N HIS A 317 -16.56 -26.03 25.10
CA HIS A 317 -16.15 -24.63 25.34
C HIS A 317 -15.39 -24.40 26.67
N GLN A 318 -14.98 -25.46 27.36
CA GLN A 318 -14.24 -25.34 28.62
C GLN A 318 -12.82 -24.85 28.35
N GLY A 319 -12.35 -23.79 29.03
CA GLY A 319 -11.00 -23.23 28.90
C GLY A 319 -10.78 -22.38 27.64
N THR A 320 -11.77 -22.27 26.72
CA THR A 320 -11.59 -21.55 25.44
C THR A 320 -11.49 -20.05 25.66
N ARG A 321 -12.24 -19.47 26.61
CA ARG A 321 -12.22 -18.02 26.87
C ARG A 321 -10.88 -17.60 27.49
N GLU A 322 -10.38 -18.34 28.41
CA GLU A 322 -9.11 -18.13 29.10
C GLU A 322 -7.95 -18.20 28.09
N LEU A 323 -7.98 -19.18 27.18
CA LEU A 323 -7.01 -19.30 26.09
C LEU A 323 -7.03 -18.07 25.17
N VAL A 324 -8.22 -17.62 24.73
CA VAL A 324 -8.37 -16.46 23.85
C VAL A 324 -7.86 -15.18 24.50
N GLN A 325 -8.15 -14.96 25.79
CA GLN A 325 -7.65 -13.81 26.55
C GLN A 325 -6.13 -13.85 26.69
N HIS A 326 -5.57 -15.02 26.97
CA HIS A 326 -4.12 -15.19 27.09
C HIS A 326 -3.40 -14.98 25.74
N ILE A 327 -3.94 -15.51 24.66
CA ILE A 327 -3.43 -15.27 23.31
C ILE A 327 -3.40 -13.76 23.01
N ALA A 328 -4.47 -13.02 23.32
CA ALA A 328 -4.53 -11.58 23.08
C ALA A 328 -3.47 -10.83 23.90
N GLN A 329 -3.27 -11.21 25.16
CA GLN A 329 -2.22 -10.66 26.00
C GLN A 329 -0.84 -10.92 25.39
N ARG A 330 -0.53 -12.17 25.02
CA ARG A 330 0.76 -12.52 24.41
C ARG A 330 1.01 -11.78 23.09
N LEU A 331 -0.02 -11.63 22.26
CA LEU A 331 0.09 -10.85 21.02
C LEU A 331 0.43 -9.37 21.27
N SER A 332 -0.03 -8.79 22.37
CA SER A 332 0.31 -7.41 22.75
C SER A 332 1.75 -7.26 23.25
N GLU A 333 2.34 -8.31 23.82
CA GLU A 333 3.73 -8.34 24.31
C GLU A 333 4.74 -8.64 23.19
N LEU A 334 4.30 -9.30 22.10
CA LEU A 334 5.17 -9.62 20.97
C LEU A 334 5.60 -8.35 20.23
N PRO A 335 6.84 -8.34 19.72
CA PRO A 335 7.31 -7.22 18.92
C PRO A 335 6.37 -6.97 17.74
N PRO A 336 6.22 -5.71 17.32
CA PRO A 336 5.42 -5.39 16.14
C PRO A 336 5.98 -6.15 14.93
N VAL A 337 5.09 -6.48 14.02
CA VAL A 337 5.46 -7.14 12.76
C VAL A 337 6.56 -6.34 12.08
N THR A 338 7.58 -7.03 11.52
CA THR A 338 8.65 -6.38 10.76
C THR A 338 8.07 -5.38 9.77
N VAL A 339 8.39 -4.12 9.91
CA VAL A 339 7.99 -3.06 8.98
C VAL A 339 9.05 -3.00 7.89
N TYR A 340 8.65 -3.12 6.63
CA TYR A 340 9.56 -2.98 5.51
C TYR A 340 9.76 -1.51 5.18
N GLU A 341 11.00 -1.11 4.99
CA GLU A 341 11.31 0.23 4.51
C GLU A 341 10.96 0.36 3.02
N PRO A 342 10.56 1.56 2.58
CA PRO A 342 10.35 1.83 1.16
C PRO A 342 11.64 1.62 0.36
N GLU A 343 11.57 0.84 -0.71
CA GLU A 343 12.67 0.59 -1.64
C GLU A 343 12.51 1.40 -2.93
N TYR A 344 11.26 1.75 -3.24
CA TYR A 344 10.90 2.43 -4.48
C TYR A 344 11.37 3.87 -4.50
N VAL A 345 12.19 4.19 -5.49
CA VAL A 345 12.61 5.56 -5.80
C VAL A 345 11.80 6.05 -6.99
N PRO A 346 10.95 7.08 -6.83
CA PRO A 346 10.20 7.63 -7.94
C PRO A 346 11.13 8.04 -9.08
N LYS A 347 10.93 7.43 -10.26
CA LYS A 347 11.65 7.89 -11.46
C LYS A 347 11.12 9.27 -11.83
N PRO A 348 11.99 10.23 -12.15
CA PRO A 348 11.54 11.52 -12.66
C PRO A 348 10.66 11.25 -13.92
N PRO A 349 9.57 12.00 -14.10
CA PRO A 349 8.69 11.80 -15.25
C PRO A 349 9.49 11.92 -16.54
N VAL A 350 9.37 10.93 -17.41
CA VAL A 350 9.94 11.04 -18.76
C VAL A 350 9.11 12.08 -19.51
N ILE A 351 9.72 13.23 -19.74
CA ILE A 351 9.08 14.32 -20.47
C ILE A 351 9.39 14.09 -21.94
N ASP A 352 8.34 13.86 -22.72
CA ASP A 352 8.45 13.77 -24.17
C ASP A 352 8.74 15.18 -24.72
N THR A 353 9.97 15.39 -25.17
CA THR A 353 10.44 16.67 -25.75
C THR A 353 10.26 16.74 -27.27
N SER A 354 9.60 15.76 -27.88
CA SER A 354 9.38 15.70 -29.33
C SER A 354 8.30 16.66 -29.82
N GLU A 355 7.42 17.14 -28.93
CA GLU A 355 6.41 18.14 -29.28
C GLU A 355 7.11 19.48 -29.63
N PRO A 356 6.77 20.13 -30.79
CA PRO A 356 7.42 21.37 -31.18
C PRO A 356 7.15 22.50 -30.18
N LEU A 357 8.19 23.31 -29.95
CA LEU A 357 8.07 24.55 -29.17
C LEU A 357 7.63 25.69 -30.10
N HIS A 358 6.82 26.57 -29.54
CA HIS A 358 6.48 27.85 -30.14
C HIS A 358 7.53 28.87 -29.74
N ILE A 359 8.28 29.43 -30.70
CA ILE A 359 9.35 30.38 -30.44
C ILE A 359 9.03 31.66 -31.22
N GLU A 360 8.86 32.76 -30.51
CA GLU A 360 8.67 34.10 -31.08
C GLU A 360 9.78 35.03 -30.59
N ARG A 361 10.18 35.97 -31.47
CA ARG A 361 11.14 37.02 -31.11
C ARG A 361 10.42 38.35 -30.96
N GLU A 362 10.52 38.96 -29.77
CA GLU A 362 10.11 40.34 -29.52
C GLU A 362 11.34 41.16 -29.12
N ASP A 363 11.84 41.98 -30.03
CA ASP A 363 13.08 42.77 -29.89
C ASP A 363 14.30 41.88 -29.54
N ASN A 364 14.86 42.02 -28.33
CA ASN A 364 15.97 41.23 -27.83
C ASN A 364 15.51 40.06 -26.94
N THR A 365 14.21 39.76 -26.88
CA THR A 365 13.64 38.71 -26.06
C THR A 365 13.09 37.58 -26.93
N TRP A 366 13.51 36.36 -26.65
CA TRP A 366 13.03 35.14 -27.29
C TRP A 366 11.99 34.49 -26.38
N LEU A 367 10.72 34.52 -26.78
CA LEU A 367 9.62 33.87 -26.09
C LEU A 367 9.54 32.43 -26.52
N VAL A 368 9.65 31.51 -25.55
CA VAL A 368 9.63 30.06 -25.79
C VAL A 368 8.48 29.45 -24.99
N GLU A 369 7.54 28.86 -25.71
CA GLU A 369 6.36 28.22 -25.11
C GLU A 369 6.15 26.82 -25.69
N GLY A 370 5.60 25.89 -24.88
CA GLY A 370 5.22 24.57 -25.35
C GLY A 370 4.78 23.65 -24.23
N PRO A 371 3.94 22.65 -24.54
CA PRO A 371 3.34 21.80 -23.53
C PRO A 371 4.34 21.04 -22.66
N TRP A 372 5.40 20.50 -23.28
CA TRP A 372 6.42 19.77 -22.52
C TRP A 372 7.30 20.69 -21.67
N LEU A 373 7.62 21.90 -22.14
CA LEU A 373 8.38 22.88 -21.39
C LEU A 373 7.60 23.33 -20.14
N GLN A 374 6.31 23.55 -20.29
CA GLN A 374 5.43 23.89 -19.18
C GLN A 374 5.36 22.75 -18.13
N ARG A 375 5.24 21.48 -18.58
CA ARG A 375 5.30 20.32 -17.70
C ARG A 375 6.64 20.22 -16.99
N LEU A 376 7.75 20.43 -17.69
CA LEU A 376 9.09 20.43 -17.13
C LEU A 376 9.20 21.49 -16.03
N MET A 377 8.87 22.74 -16.33
CA MET A 377 8.96 23.85 -15.37
C MET A 377 8.05 23.68 -14.15
N GLY A 378 6.88 23.07 -14.33
CA GLY A 378 5.95 22.79 -13.23
C GLY A 378 6.47 21.78 -12.21
N ASN A 379 7.39 20.91 -12.64
CA ASN A 379 7.99 19.85 -11.80
C ASN A 379 9.36 20.22 -11.22
N ILE A 380 9.93 21.38 -11.60
CA ILE A 380 11.25 21.81 -11.15
C ILE A 380 11.14 22.69 -9.88
N ASN A 381 11.95 22.35 -8.90
CA ASN A 381 12.19 23.23 -7.78
C ASN A 381 13.41 24.14 -8.06
N PHE A 382 13.17 25.34 -8.56
CA PHE A 382 14.24 26.29 -8.91
C PHE A 382 15.06 26.80 -7.70
N SER A 383 14.63 26.53 -6.46
CA SER A 383 15.40 26.82 -5.24
C SER A 383 16.49 25.78 -4.99
N ASP A 384 16.37 24.59 -5.57
CA ASP A 384 17.29 23.48 -5.39
C ASP A 384 18.31 23.41 -6.54
N TYR A 385 19.59 23.19 -6.22
CA TYR A 385 20.67 23.16 -7.21
C TYR A 385 20.58 21.97 -8.17
N GLU A 386 20.31 20.77 -7.67
CA GLU A 386 20.21 19.56 -8.49
C GLU A 386 19.03 19.63 -9.46
N SER A 387 17.89 20.16 -8.99
CA SER A 387 16.72 20.39 -9.81
C SER A 387 17.00 21.37 -10.96
N ARG A 388 17.75 22.44 -10.72
CA ARG A 388 18.19 23.38 -11.77
C ARG A 388 19.11 22.73 -12.80
N MET A 389 20.07 21.90 -12.32
CA MET A 389 20.96 21.15 -13.20
C MET A 389 20.20 20.15 -14.08
N TYR A 390 19.18 19.51 -13.52
CA TYR A 390 18.30 18.63 -14.28
C TYR A 390 17.52 19.42 -15.37
N PHE A 391 17.00 20.59 -15.03
CA PHE A 391 16.30 21.48 -15.96
C PHE A 391 17.21 21.89 -17.13
N ASP A 392 18.40 22.40 -16.85
CA ASP A 392 19.38 22.77 -17.87
C ASP A 392 19.74 21.57 -18.79
N LYS A 393 19.98 20.40 -18.19
CA LYS A 393 20.24 19.17 -18.94
C LYS A 393 19.09 18.82 -19.91
N MET A 394 17.84 18.93 -19.46
CA MET A 394 16.67 18.64 -20.28
C MET A 394 16.52 19.65 -21.43
N LEU A 395 16.76 20.93 -21.19
CA LEU A 395 16.74 21.95 -22.23
C LEU A 395 17.81 21.71 -23.30
N ARG A 396 19.04 21.32 -22.88
CA ARG A 396 20.11 20.98 -23.84
C ARG A 396 19.77 19.73 -24.66
N GLN A 397 19.25 18.69 -23.99
CA GLN A 397 18.87 17.45 -24.67
C GLN A 397 17.67 17.60 -25.63
N SER A 398 16.80 18.57 -25.37
CA SER A 398 15.66 18.84 -26.27
C SER A 398 16.04 19.50 -27.58
N GLY A 399 17.30 19.96 -27.74
CA GLY A 399 17.74 20.72 -28.93
C GLY A 399 17.22 22.15 -29.00
N LEU A 400 16.64 22.67 -27.88
CA LEU A 400 16.12 24.04 -27.86
C LEU A 400 17.19 25.07 -28.19
N PHE A 401 18.36 24.97 -27.57
CA PHE A 401 19.46 25.91 -27.79
C PHE A 401 19.96 25.86 -29.23
N ASP A 402 20.06 24.65 -29.83
CA ASP A 402 20.42 24.49 -31.24
C ASP A 402 19.38 25.18 -32.15
N THR A 403 18.11 25.09 -31.81
CA THR A 403 17.03 25.76 -32.56
C THR A 403 17.10 27.27 -32.42
N LEU A 404 17.34 27.80 -31.23
CA LEU A 404 17.52 29.25 -31.01
C LEU A 404 18.75 29.80 -31.77
N GLU A 405 19.86 29.05 -31.78
CA GLU A 405 21.05 29.40 -32.54
C GLU A 405 20.77 29.43 -34.05
N GLN A 406 20.03 28.45 -34.59
CA GLN A 406 19.61 28.44 -35.98
C GLN A 406 18.70 29.62 -36.34
N MET A 407 17.89 30.06 -35.38
CA MET A 407 17.01 31.23 -35.53
C MET A 407 17.76 32.55 -35.33
N GLY A 408 19.02 32.55 -34.89
CA GLY A 408 19.92 33.69 -34.83
C GLY A 408 19.98 34.41 -33.49
N ILE A 409 19.81 33.70 -32.37
CA ILE A 409 20.03 34.25 -31.00
C ILE A 409 21.49 34.68 -30.83
N GLN A 410 21.71 35.78 -30.13
CA GLN A 410 23.03 36.31 -29.84
C GLN A 410 23.32 36.35 -28.34
N ASP A 411 24.61 36.36 -27.99
CA ASP A 411 25.02 36.57 -26.61
C ASP A 411 24.45 37.87 -26.05
N GLY A 412 23.79 37.79 -24.90
CA GLY A 412 23.10 38.91 -24.27
C GLY A 412 21.63 39.06 -24.62
N ASP A 413 21.10 38.24 -25.56
CA ASP A 413 19.65 38.16 -25.78
C ASP A 413 18.97 37.49 -24.56
N ILE A 414 17.75 37.87 -24.32
CA ILE A 414 16.96 37.32 -23.19
C ILE A 414 16.10 36.16 -23.72
N VAL A 415 16.16 35.03 -23.05
CA VAL A 415 15.23 33.92 -23.28
C VAL A 415 14.18 33.94 -22.19
N SER A 416 12.93 34.08 -22.58
CA SER A 416 11.77 34.10 -21.69
C SER A 416 10.95 32.82 -21.87
N MET A 417 10.86 32.03 -20.81
CA MET A 417 10.08 30.79 -20.74
C MET A 417 9.04 30.94 -19.64
N TYR A 418 7.83 31.32 -19.98
CA TYR A 418 6.73 31.59 -19.02
C TYR A 418 7.12 32.60 -17.93
N ASP A 419 7.53 32.11 -16.73
CA ASP A 419 7.94 32.91 -15.55
C ASP A 419 9.47 32.91 -15.32
N LEU A 420 10.23 32.24 -16.18
CA LEU A 420 11.69 32.19 -16.12
C LEU A 420 12.29 33.04 -17.25
N GLU A 421 13.12 33.99 -16.89
CA GLU A 421 13.90 34.78 -17.83
C GLU A 421 15.39 34.63 -17.51
N PHE A 422 16.20 34.42 -18.50
CA PHE A 422 17.65 34.40 -18.37
C PHE A 422 18.34 34.95 -19.63
N GLU A 423 19.53 35.47 -19.41
CA GLU A 423 20.39 35.95 -20.51
C GLU A 423 21.07 34.76 -21.19
N TYR A 424 20.95 34.70 -22.52
CA TYR A 424 21.64 33.68 -23.30
C TYR A 424 23.13 33.95 -23.31
N GLN A 425 23.93 32.95 -22.98
CA GLN A 425 25.38 32.92 -23.07
C GLN A 425 25.75 31.61 -23.76
N ARG A 426 26.56 31.72 -24.82
CA ARG A 426 26.96 30.59 -25.68
C ARG A 426 27.92 29.61 -25.00
#